data_09aad314747fe4bb362bb84161d25394
#
_entry.id   09aad314747fe4bb362bb84161d25394
#
_cell.length_a   1.000
_cell.length_b   1.000
_cell.length_c   1.000
_cell.angle_alpha   90.00
_cell.angle_beta   90.00
_cell.angle_gamma   90.00
#
_symmetry.space_group_name_H-M   'P 1'
#
loop_
_entity.id
_entity.type
_entity.pdbx_description
1 polymer ?
#
loop_
_entity_poly.entity_id
_entity_poly.type
_entity_poly.pdbx_seq_one_letter_code
_entity_poly.pdbx_strand_id
1 'polypeptide(L)'
;MEEQKVSDWRSYCVTLGLLVLNIVGYIFCTQMGEVVYTIGSMNAEKILVAHEYYRFLTSVFLHADIEHLVSNMIFLFGLGQMVEQVTGHISFSIVYLLSGFGGSIFSILYAVLTGKIYDAVGASGAIFGLVGALFILVVARDLKRRSHSQGTVEILDQRGRQMPGAYESVSVGRIMFAVVYMIYSGSRAAGVDNAAHVGGLLCGIMIMAVINIVNTGGYKR
;
A
#
# COMPACT_ATOMS: atom_id res chain seq x y z
N MET A 1 36.41 -1.20 0.24
CA MET A 1 35.33 -0.68 1.11
C MET A 1 34.32 -0.07 0.19
N GLU A 2 33.22 -0.80 -0.11
CA GLU A 2 32.07 -0.23 -0.83
C GLU A 2 31.42 0.81 0.07
N GLU A 3 31.43 2.06 -0.34
CA GLU A 3 30.61 3.09 0.30
C GLU A 3 29.16 2.66 0.21
N GLN A 4 28.57 2.27 1.32
CA GLN A 4 27.14 2.07 1.47
C GLN A 4 26.49 3.43 1.15
N LYS A 5 26.00 3.57 -0.10
CA LYS A 5 25.31 4.78 -0.57
C LYS A 5 24.09 4.97 0.31
N VAL A 6 24.18 5.88 1.28
CA VAL A 6 23.04 6.26 2.14
C VAL A 6 21.88 6.65 1.22
N SER A 7 20.75 5.95 1.37
CA SER A 7 19.57 6.22 0.57
C SER A 7 19.13 7.67 0.79
N ASP A 8 19.13 8.48 -0.28
CA ASP A 8 18.69 9.88 -0.20
C ASP A 8 17.19 9.91 0.13
N TRP A 9 16.81 10.53 1.24
CA TRP A 9 15.42 10.68 1.69
C TRP A 9 14.51 11.27 0.60
N ARG A 10 15.06 12.04 -0.34
CA ARG A 10 14.31 12.60 -1.48
C ARG A 10 13.74 11.50 -2.37
N SER A 11 14.32 10.31 -2.39
CA SER A 11 13.86 9.20 -3.21
C SER A 11 12.59 8.51 -2.67
N TYR A 12 12.18 8.82 -1.43
CA TYR A 12 10.97 8.31 -0.78
C TYR A 12 10.25 9.39 0.05
N CYS A 13 10.29 10.62 -0.42
CA CYS A 13 9.70 11.77 0.29
C CYS A 13 8.17 11.70 0.41
N VAL A 14 7.47 11.05 -0.54
CA VAL A 14 6.01 10.85 -0.45
C VAL A 14 5.68 9.87 0.67
N THR A 15 6.45 8.80 0.82
CA THR A 15 6.33 7.87 1.96
C THR A 15 6.46 8.61 3.28
N LEU A 16 7.49 9.48 3.42
CA LEU A 16 7.66 10.29 4.63
C LEU A 16 6.48 11.25 4.86
N GLY A 17 5.99 11.89 3.81
CA GLY A 17 4.81 12.75 3.88
C GLY A 17 3.56 12.01 4.35
N LEU A 18 3.33 10.79 3.83
CA LEU A 18 2.21 9.95 4.25
C LEU A 18 2.34 9.50 5.71
N LEU A 19 3.55 9.17 6.18
CA LEU A 19 3.79 8.87 7.60
C LEU A 19 3.38 10.06 8.49
N VAL A 20 3.85 11.27 8.13
CA VAL A 20 3.50 12.48 8.88
C VAL A 20 1.99 12.73 8.87
N LEU A 21 1.32 12.58 7.73
CA LEU A 21 -0.13 12.77 7.62
C LEU A 21 -0.91 11.79 8.50
N ASN A 22 -0.51 10.52 8.55
CA ASN A 22 -1.16 9.51 9.40
C ASN A 22 -0.94 9.80 10.90
N ILE A 23 0.28 10.20 11.29
CA ILE A 23 0.59 10.58 12.68
C ILE A 23 -0.20 11.82 13.08
N VAL A 24 -0.24 12.85 12.25
CA VAL A 24 -1.03 14.07 12.49
C VAL A 24 -2.52 13.75 12.56
N GLY A 25 -3.03 12.89 11.65
CA GLY A 25 -4.42 12.41 11.67
C GLY A 25 -4.75 11.72 12.99
N TYR A 26 -3.88 10.87 13.49
CA TYR A 26 -4.07 10.19 14.77
C TYR A 26 -4.06 11.15 15.96
N ILE A 27 -3.11 12.10 16.00
CA ILE A 27 -3.08 13.15 17.04
C ILE A 27 -4.39 13.95 17.02
N PHE A 28 -4.88 14.30 15.82
CA PHE A 28 -6.17 14.99 15.68
C PHE A 28 -7.32 14.14 16.22
N CYS A 29 -7.36 12.84 15.95
CA CYS A 29 -8.36 11.92 16.51
C CYS A 29 -8.33 11.89 18.04
N THR A 30 -7.15 11.84 18.65
CA THR A 30 -7.02 11.82 20.11
C THR A 30 -7.50 13.11 20.79
N GLN A 31 -7.40 14.24 20.08
CA GLN A 31 -7.87 15.54 20.60
C GLN A 31 -9.38 15.74 20.43
N MET A 32 -9.94 15.33 19.30
CA MET A 32 -11.34 15.54 18.95
C MET A 32 -12.26 14.39 19.40
N GLY A 33 -11.70 13.24 19.77
CA GLY A 33 -12.45 12.10 20.26
C GLY A 33 -13.31 11.42 19.16
N GLU A 34 -14.41 10.79 19.59
CA GLU A 34 -15.25 9.94 18.73
C GLU A 34 -15.91 10.68 17.55
N VAL A 35 -16.04 12.01 17.63
CA VAL A 35 -16.64 12.82 16.56
C VAL A 35 -15.90 12.62 15.23
N VAL A 36 -14.56 12.51 15.27
CA VAL A 36 -13.74 12.34 14.06
C VAL A 36 -14.05 10.99 13.39
N TYR A 37 -14.22 9.93 14.17
CA TYR A 37 -14.57 8.61 13.64
C TYR A 37 -15.98 8.61 13.06
N THR A 38 -16.94 9.24 13.73
CA THR A 38 -18.32 9.37 13.25
C THR A 38 -18.37 10.08 11.88
N ILE A 39 -17.54 11.11 11.69
CA ILE A 39 -17.51 11.90 10.45
C ILE A 39 -16.62 11.25 9.39
N GLY A 40 -15.46 10.67 9.75
CA GLY A 40 -14.40 10.34 8.82
C GLY A 40 -14.18 8.86 8.51
N SER A 41 -14.75 7.93 9.30
CA SER A 41 -14.60 6.48 9.06
C SER A 41 -15.28 6.05 7.77
N MET A 42 -14.76 5.02 7.11
CA MET A 42 -15.44 4.33 6.03
C MET A 42 -16.66 3.60 6.59
N ASN A 43 -17.83 3.92 6.06
CA ASN A 43 -19.11 3.32 6.45
C ASN A 43 -19.97 3.16 5.20
N ALA A 44 -20.42 1.93 4.92
CA ALA A 44 -21.13 1.60 3.71
C ALA A 44 -22.46 2.36 3.57
N GLU A 45 -23.23 2.51 4.65
CA GLU A 45 -24.50 3.21 4.64
C GLU A 45 -24.31 4.71 4.37
N LYS A 46 -23.33 5.34 5.05
CA LYS A 46 -23.02 6.76 4.85
C LYS A 46 -22.55 7.06 3.44
N ILE A 47 -21.78 6.17 2.84
CA ILE A 47 -21.30 6.34 1.46
C ILE A 47 -22.41 6.11 0.44
N LEU A 48 -23.18 5.01 0.59
CA LEU A 48 -24.18 4.62 -0.42
C LEU A 48 -25.48 5.40 -0.32
N VAL A 49 -25.93 5.74 0.89
CA VAL A 49 -27.24 6.40 1.13
C VAL A 49 -27.07 7.90 1.33
N ALA A 50 -26.11 8.31 2.16
CA ALA A 50 -25.88 9.74 2.45
C ALA A 50 -24.93 10.41 1.45
N HIS A 51 -24.32 9.66 0.51
CA HIS A 51 -23.39 10.15 -0.52
C HIS A 51 -22.14 10.84 0.05
N GLU A 52 -21.67 10.42 1.23
CA GLU A 52 -20.50 10.99 1.91
C GLU A 52 -19.19 10.40 1.34
N TYR A 53 -18.92 10.63 0.06
CA TYR A 53 -17.80 10.03 -0.68
C TYR A 53 -16.40 10.44 -0.17
N TYR A 54 -16.30 11.55 0.55
CA TYR A 54 -15.03 11.98 1.16
C TYR A 54 -14.46 10.93 2.13
N ARG A 55 -15.31 10.04 2.67
CA ARG A 55 -14.92 8.95 3.58
C ARG A 55 -13.95 7.95 2.95
N PHE A 56 -13.97 7.81 1.63
CA PHE A 56 -12.96 7.02 0.93
C PHE A 56 -11.54 7.53 1.17
N LEU A 57 -11.36 8.83 1.36
CA LEU A 57 -10.07 9.44 1.58
C LEU A 57 -9.78 9.59 3.08
N THR A 58 -10.73 10.10 3.85
CA THR A 58 -10.50 10.41 5.27
C THR A 58 -10.21 9.16 6.09
N SER A 59 -10.92 8.06 5.84
CA SER A 59 -10.76 6.80 6.57
C SER A 59 -9.34 6.22 6.49
N VAL A 60 -8.62 6.47 5.41
CA VAL A 60 -7.24 5.98 5.22
C VAL A 60 -6.26 6.61 6.20
N PHE A 61 -6.53 7.83 6.68
CA PHE A 61 -5.65 8.57 7.59
C PHE A 61 -6.08 8.50 9.07
N LEU A 62 -7.20 7.85 9.38
CA LEU A 62 -7.66 7.64 10.74
C LEU A 62 -7.15 6.31 11.29
N HIS A 63 -6.89 6.23 12.60
CA HIS A 63 -6.46 5.00 13.26
C HIS A 63 -7.17 4.85 14.59
N ALA A 64 -7.68 3.65 14.87
CA ALA A 64 -8.50 3.37 16.05
C ALA A 64 -7.70 3.49 17.37
N ASP A 65 -6.44 3.05 17.33
CA ASP A 65 -5.55 3.03 18.49
C ASP A 65 -4.08 3.17 18.08
N ILE A 66 -3.22 3.30 19.09
CA ILE A 66 -1.77 3.50 18.88
C ILE A 66 -1.09 2.25 18.28
N GLU A 67 -1.53 1.05 18.62
CA GLU A 67 -0.94 -0.19 18.09
C GLU A 67 -1.26 -0.32 16.60
N HIS A 68 -2.49 0.02 16.22
CA HIS A 68 -2.92 0.07 14.82
C HIS A 68 -2.13 1.10 14.03
N LEU A 69 -1.94 2.32 14.57
CA LEU A 69 -1.09 3.34 13.93
C LEU A 69 0.35 2.83 13.77
N VAL A 70 0.99 2.40 14.85
CA VAL A 70 2.41 2.00 14.84
C VAL A 70 2.65 0.85 13.85
N SER A 71 1.79 -0.16 13.86
CA SER A 71 1.92 -1.28 12.91
C SER A 71 1.82 -0.80 11.46
N ASN A 72 0.83 0.04 11.13
CA ASN A 72 0.71 0.62 9.80
C ASN A 72 1.93 1.47 9.42
N MET A 73 2.46 2.28 10.33
CA MET A 73 3.63 3.13 10.05
C MET A 73 4.90 2.31 9.79
N ILE A 74 5.11 1.22 10.52
CA ILE A 74 6.24 0.29 10.28
C ILE A 74 6.14 -0.31 8.86
N PHE A 75 4.96 -0.83 8.49
CA PHE A 75 4.77 -1.40 7.14
C PHE A 75 4.82 -0.33 6.05
N LEU A 76 4.21 0.84 6.26
CA LEU A 76 4.26 1.94 5.32
C LEU A 76 5.70 2.42 5.08
N PHE A 77 6.49 2.56 6.14
CA PHE A 77 7.90 2.95 6.01
C PHE A 77 8.70 1.90 5.24
N GLY A 78 8.61 0.63 5.62
CA GLY A 78 9.39 -0.45 4.99
C GLY A 78 9.00 -0.68 3.52
N LEU A 79 7.71 -0.84 3.24
CA LEU A 79 7.21 -1.11 1.89
C LEU A 79 7.20 0.16 1.03
N GLY A 80 6.79 1.28 1.62
CA GLY A 80 6.63 2.55 0.91
C GLY A 80 7.94 3.03 0.33
N GLN A 81 9.00 3.14 1.13
CA GLN A 81 10.32 3.53 0.61
C GLN A 81 10.81 2.59 -0.49
N MET A 82 10.58 1.29 -0.37
CA MET A 82 11.01 0.30 -1.36
C MET A 82 10.25 0.48 -2.68
N VAL A 83 8.92 0.57 -2.63
CA VAL A 83 8.10 0.74 -3.83
C VAL A 83 8.33 2.11 -4.47
N GLU A 84 8.39 3.19 -3.66
CA GLU A 84 8.58 4.55 -4.16
C GLU A 84 9.93 4.74 -4.86
N GLN A 85 11.01 4.18 -4.29
CA GLN A 85 12.34 4.23 -4.90
C GLN A 85 12.39 3.53 -6.26
N VAL A 86 11.65 2.42 -6.40
CA VAL A 86 11.60 1.64 -7.65
C VAL A 86 10.71 2.28 -8.69
N THR A 87 9.53 2.78 -8.30
CA THR A 87 8.50 3.24 -9.24
C THR A 87 8.44 4.75 -9.42
N GLY A 88 9.10 5.51 -8.53
CA GLY A 88 9.01 6.97 -8.46
C GLY A 88 7.75 7.46 -7.75
N HIS A 89 7.76 8.74 -7.39
CA HIS A 89 6.77 9.38 -6.53
C HIS A 89 5.34 9.31 -7.07
N ILE A 90 5.15 9.54 -8.39
CA ILE A 90 3.82 9.58 -9.01
C ILE A 90 3.19 8.19 -9.03
N SER A 91 3.91 7.19 -9.53
CA SER A 91 3.41 5.81 -9.59
C SER A 91 3.11 5.26 -8.20
N PHE A 92 3.98 5.52 -7.23
CA PHE A 92 3.78 5.18 -5.83
C PHE A 92 2.49 5.80 -5.27
N SER A 93 2.30 7.11 -5.49
CA SER A 93 1.10 7.82 -5.01
C SER A 93 -0.18 7.26 -5.61
N ILE A 94 -0.17 6.96 -6.92
CA ILE A 94 -1.30 6.34 -7.62
C ILE A 94 -1.63 4.98 -7.00
N VAL A 95 -0.61 4.12 -6.81
CA VAL A 95 -0.80 2.79 -6.20
C VAL A 95 -1.39 2.93 -4.81
N TYR A 96 -0.80 3.77 -3.95
CA TYR A 96 -1.23 3.95 -2.57
C TYR A 96 -2.69 4.41 -2.47
N LEU A 97 -3.02 5.52 -3.13
CA LEU A 97 -4.35 6.13 -3.05
C LEU A 97 -5.44 5.25 -3.68
N LEU A 98 -5.20 4.72 -4.88
CA LEU A 98 -6.19 3.88 -5.56
C LEU A 98 -6.36 2.51 -4.88
N SER A 99 -5.32 1.98 -4.24
CA SER A 99 -5.46 0.75 -3.45
C SER A 99 -6.25 0.97 -2.18
N GLY A 100 -6.06 2.11 -1.49
CA GLY A 100 -6.90 2.49 -0.36
C GLY A 100 -8.36 2.63 -0.75
N PHE A 101 -8.64 3.30 -1.87
CA PHE A 101 -9.97 3.42 -2.44
C PHE A 101 -10.58 2.05 -2.81
N GLY A 102 -9.80 1.19 -3.48
CA GLY A 102 -10.23 -0.16 -3.84
C GLY A 102 -10.49 -1.03 -2.61
N GLY A 103 -9.69 -0.91 -1.56
CA GLY A 103 -9.94 -1.54 -0.27
C GLY A 103 -11.31 -1.15 0.29
N SER A 104 -11.62 0.13 0.32
CA SER A 104 -12.92 0.63 0.78
C SER A 104 -14.09 0.12 -0.09
N ILE A 105 -13.92 0.00 -1.41
CA ILE A 105 -14.95 -0.60 -2.29
C ILE A 105 -15.22 -2.06 -1.91
N PHE A 106 -14.17 -2.85 -1.66
CA PHE A 106 -14.33 -4.25 -1.25
C PHE A 106 -14.98 -4.38 0.13
N SER A 107 -14.66 -3.48 1.04
CA SER A 107 -15.32 -3.40 2.34
C SER A 107 -16.83 -3.10 2.21
N ILE A 108 -17.19 -2.13 1.37
CA ILE A 108 -18.61 -1.83 1.07
C ILE A 108 -19.29 -3.04 0.44
N LEU A 109 -18.66 -3.69 -0.53
CA LEU A 109 -19.21 -4.89 -1.17
C LEU A 109 -19.45 -5.99 -0.14
N TYR A 110 -18.50 -6.22 0.75
CA TYR A 110 -18.67 -7.18 1.84
C TYR A 110 -19.84 -6.80 2.76
N ALA A 111 -19.95 -5.53 3.15
CA ALA A 111 -21.05 -5.05 3.97
C ALA A 111 -22.43 -5.27 3.29
N VAL A 112 -22.55 -4.98 2.00
CA VAL A 112 -23.78 -5.20 1.22
C VAL A 112 -24.12 -6.68 1.11
N LEU A 113 -23.12 -7.55 0.84
CA LEU A 113 -23.35 -8.99 0.67
C LEU A 113 -23.69 -9.71 1.99
N THR A 114 -23.19 -9.23 3.11
CA THR A 114 -23.35 -9.89 4.42
C THR A 114 -24.38 -9.22 5.32
N GLY A 115 -24.83 -8.00 4.98
CA GLY A 115 -25.66 -7.17 5.85
C GLY A 115 -24.92 -6.62 7.08
N LYS A 116 -23.60 -6.77 7.18
CA LYS A 116 -22.78 -6.31 8.32
C LYS A 116 -22.21 -4.94 8.02
N ILE A 117 -22.81 -3.89 8.59
CA ILE A 117 -22.31 -2.52 8.49
C ILE A 117 -21.40 -2.25 9.70
N TYR A 118 -20.22 -1.74 9.44
CA TYR A 118 -19.25 -1.34 10.46
C TYR A 118 -18.46 -0.12 9.97
N ASP A 119 -17.85 0.57 10.93
CA ASP A 119 -16.94 1.66 10.66
C ASP A 119 -15.52 1.12 10.52
N ALA A 120 -14.86 1.43 9.40
CA ALA A 120 -13.49 1.03 9.15
C ALA A 120 -12.58 2.26 9.01
N VAL A 121 -11.37 2.14 9.56
CA VAL A 121 -10.33 3.16 9.52
C VAL A 121 -8.96 2.51 9.34
N GLY A 122 -8.01 3.23 8.77
CA GLY A 122 -6.61 2.84 8.70
C GLY A 122 -6.03 2.83 7.28
N ALA A 123 -4.73 3.03 7.22
CA ALA A 123 -3.94 2.99 5.99
C ALA A 123 -3.77 1.56 5.43
N SER A 124 -4.22 0.54 6.14
CA SER A 124 -3.88 -0.86 5.87
C SER A 124 -4.32 -1.34 4.48
N GLY A 125 -5.49 -0.93 3.97
CA GLY A 125 -5.92 -1.24 2.60
C GLY A 125 -4.94 -0.72 1.56
N ALA A 126 -4.44 0.50 1.70
CA ALA A 126 -3.42 1.08 0.83
C ALA A 126 -2.06 0.36 0.98
N ILE A 127 -1.68 0.00 2.20
CA ILE A 127 -0.44 -0.75 2.50
C ILE A 127 -0.49 -2.15 1.86
N PHE A 128 -1.63 -2.86 1.94
CA PHE A 128 -1.80 -4.12 1.21
C PHE A 128 -1.68 -3.92 -0.31
N GLY A 129 -2.11 -2.77 -0.83
CA GLY A 129 -1.86 -2.39 -2.21
C GLY A 129 -0.37 -2.25 -2.56
N LEU A 130 0.44 -1.70 -1.64
CA LEU A 130 1.90 -1.65 -1.81
C LEU A 130 2.51 -3.07 -1.82
N VAL A 131 1.97 -4.00 -1.02
CA VAL A 131 2.38 -5.42 -1.07
C VAL A 131 2.07 -6.03 -2.43
N GLY A 132 0.87 -5.77 -2.97
CA GLY A 132 0.47 -6.20 -4.31
C GLY A 132 1.35 -5.62 -5.42
N ALA A 133 1.69 -4.33 -5.32
CA ALA A 133 2.61 -3.68 -6.23
C ALA A 133 4.01 -4.29 -6.17
N LEU A 134 4.54 -4.51 -4.97
CA LEU A 134 5.84 -5.14 -4.76
C LEU A 134 5.88 -6.57 -5.33
N PHE A 135 4.79 -7.32 -5.20
CA PHE A 135 4.65 -8.64 -5.82
C PHE A 135 4.87 -8.59 -7.34
N ILE A 136 4.19 -7.68 -8.04
CA ILE A 136 4.34 -7.51 -9.50
C ILE A 136 5.76 -7.07 -9.87
N LEU A 137 6.36 -6.15 -9.11
CA LEU A 137 7.72 -5.68 -9.34
C LEU A 137 8.74 -6.82 -9.20
N VAL A 138 8.60 -7.67 -8.17
CA VAL A 138 9.49 -8.82 -7.95
C VAL A 138 9.30 -9.87 -9.03
N VAL A 139 8.08 -10.18 -9.43
CA VAL A 139 7.80 -11.11 -10.53
C VAL A 139 8.41 -10.61 -11.83
N ALA A 140 8.22 -9.33 -12.17
CA ALA A 140 8.78 -8.73 -13.38
C ALA A 140 10.32 -8.77 -13.38
N ARG A 141 10.94 -8.46 -12.23
CA ARG A 141 12.39 -8.58 -12.02
C ARG A 141 12.88 -10.02 -12.26
N ASP A 142 12.23 -10.99 -11.65
CA ASP A 142 12.66 -12.39 -11.71
C ASP A 142 12.47 -12.99 -13.11
N LEU A 143 11.42 -12.60 -13.84
CA LEU A 143 11.23 -12.95 -15.24
C LEU A 143 12.33 -12.34 -16.14
N LYS A 144 12.66 -11.08 -15.92
CA LYS A 144 13.75 -10.42 -16.66
C LYS A 144 15.09 -11.10 -16.42
N ARG A 145 15.40 -11.46 -15.17
CA ARG A 145 16.63 -12.21 -14.83
C ARG A 145 16.71 -13.57 -15.55
N ARG A 146 15.60 -14.29 -15.64
CA ARG A 146 15.56 -15.59 -16.35
C ARG A 146 15.74 -15.48 -17.85
N SER A 147 15.24 -14.39 -18.46
CA SER A 147 15.37 -14.12 -19.89
C SER A 147 16.80 -13.77 -20.35
N HIS A 148 17.65 -13.30 -19.43
CA HIS A 148 19.02 -12.87 -19.71
C HIS A 148 20.05 -13.81 -19.09
N SER A 149 19.98 -15.10 -19.37
CA SER A 149 20.74 -16.17 -18.72
C SER A 149 22.28 -16.15 -18.90
N GLN A 150 22.87 -15.13 -19.53
CA GLN A 150 24.32 -15.06 -19.79
C GLN A 150 25.01 -13.75 -19.37
N GLY A 151 24.48 -13.00 -18.43
CA GLY A 151 25.15 -11.80 -17.91
C GLY A 151 24.58 -11.33 -16.57
N THR A 152 25.39 -10.67 -15.77
CA THR A 152 24.93 -9.97 -14.58
C THR A 152 23.98 -8.86 -15.04
N VAL A 153 22.67 -9.12 -15.00
CA VAL A 153 21.67 -8.10 -15.35
C VAL A 153 21.62 -7.13 -14.19
N GLU A 154 22.26 -5.98 -14.33
CA GLU A 154 22.01 -4.85 -13.45
C GLU A 154 20.54 -4.44 -13.63
N ILE A 155 19.75 -4.60 -12.57
CA ILE A 155 18.37 -4.14 -12.56
C ILE A 155 18.40 -2.70 -12.12
N LEU A 156 18.19 -1.83 -13.09
CA LEU A 156 18.13 -0.39 -12.89
C LEU A 156 16.68 0.03 -12.62
N ASP A 157 16.52 1.07 -11.79
CA ASP A 157 15.24 1.75 -11.61
C ASP A 157 14.82 2.48 -12.93
N GLN A 158 13.64 3.11 -12.92
CA GLN A 158 13.15 3.87 -14.07
C GLN A 158 14.05 5.05 -14.47
N ARG A 159 15.03 5.42 -13.64
CA ARG A 159 16.01 6.49 -13.87
C ARG A 159 17.41 5.95 -14.21
N GLY A 160 17.54 4.66 -14.46
CA GLY A 160 18.83 4.03 -14.77
C GLY A 160 19.77 3.88 -13.58
N ARG A 161 19.27 3.92 -12.33
CA ARG A 161 20.07 3.75 -11.11
C ARG A 161 19.96 2.32 -10.60
N GLN A 162 20.99 1.83 -9.92
CA GLN A 162 20.95 0.52 -9.28
C GLN A 162 19.83 0.44 -8.26
N MET A 163 19.10 -0.67 -8.25
CA MET A 163 18.02 -0.93 -7.31
C MET A 163 18.55 -1.01 -5.87
N PRO A 164 17.75 -0.58 -4.87
CA PRO A 164 18.11 -0.75 -3.47
C PRO A 164 18.35 -2.23 -3.13
N GLY A 165 19.42 -2.53 -2.40
CA GLY A 165 19.76 -3.91 -2.00
C GLY A 165 18.64 -4.61 -1.22
N ALA A 166 17.84 -3.85 -0.45
CA ALA A 166 16.66 -4.36 0.23
C ALA A 166 15.64 -4.94 -0.76
N TYR A 167 15.38 -4.27 -1.90
CA TYR A 167 14.50 -4.77 -2.95
C TYR A 167 15.06 -6.04 -3.61
N GLU A 168 16.37 -6.11 -3.82
CA GLU A 168 17.01 -7.29 -4.42
C GLU A 168 16.87 -8.55 -3.57
N SER A 169 16.83 -8.42 -2.25
CA SER A 169 16.69 -9.53 -1.31
C SER A 169 15.26 -10.07 -1.18
N VAL A 170 14.26 -9.33 -1.65
CA VAL A 170 12.85 -9.75 -1.58
C VAL A 170 12.57 -10.85 -2.61
N SER A 171 11.88 -11.90 -2.20
CA SER A 171 11.41 -12.98 -3.07
C SER A 171 9.89 -13.10 -3.06
N VAL A 172 9.32 -13.66 -4.13
CA VAL A 172 7.89 -13.96 -4.21
C VAL A 172 7.42 -14.77 -3.01
N GLY A 173 8.20 -15.78 -2.59
CA GLY A 173 7.86 -16.63 -1.43
C GLY A 173 7.76 -15.83 -0.12
N ARG A 174 8.66 -14.86 0.11
CA ARG A 174 8.60 -13.98 1.30
C ARG A 174 7.36 -13.08 1.26
N ILE A 175 7.01 -12.54 0.10
CA ILE A 175 5.79 -11.72 -0.05
C ILE A 175 4.55 -12.57 0.22
N MET A 176 4.44 -13.75 -0.38
CA MET A 176 3.31 -14.65 -0.16
C MET A 176 3.17 -15.05 1.30
N PHE A 177 4.28 -15.40 1.96
CA PHE A 177 4.28 -15.68 3.39
C PHE A 177 3.77 -14.49 4.22
N ALA A 178 4.28 -13.27 3.93
CA ALA A 178 3.85 -12.07 4.63
C ALA A 178 2.35 -11.81 4.43
N VAL A 179 1.82 -11.93 3.20
CA VAL A 179 0.38 -11.77 2.89
C VAL A 179 -0.47 -12.75 3.68
N VAL A 180 -0.12 -14.04 3.62
CA VAL A 180 -0.87 -15.09 4.34
C VAL A 180 -0.84 -14.83 5.85
N TYR A 181 0.32 -14.49 6.39
CA TYR A 181 0.47 -14.17 7.81
C TYR A 181 -0.34 -12.95 8.22
N MET A 182 -0.30 -11.86 7.44
CA MET A 182 -1.04 -10.62 7.72
C MET A 182 -2.55 -10.85 7.68
N ILE A 183 -3.07 -11.57 6.67
CA ILE A 183 -4.50 -11.90 6.58
C ILE A 183 -4.92 -12.83 7.72
N TYR A 184 -4.10 -13.84 8.03
CA TYR A 184 -4.39 -14.77 9.12
C TYR A 184 -4.42 -14.06 10.48
N SER A 185 -3.41 -13.23 10.79
CA SER A 185 -3.38 -12.48 12.05
C SER A 185 -4.53 -11.48 12.14
N GLY A 186 -4.84 -10.78 11.03
CA GLY A 186 -5.98 -9.88 10.94
C GLY A 186 -7.32 -10.58 11.11
N SER A 187 -7.48 -11.82 10.64
CA SER A 187 -8.72 -12.59 10.82
C SER A 187 -9.00 -12.97 12.30
N ARG A 188 -7.99 -12.95 13.13
CA ARG A 188 -8.09 -13.24 14.58
C ARG A 188 -8.21 -12.00 15.44
N ALA A 189 -7.92 -10.83 14.91
CA ALA A 189 -8.03 -9.56 15.63
C ALA A 189 -9.42 -8.96 15.44
N ALA A 190 -10.02 -8.51 16.54
CA ALA A 190 -11.30 -7.80 16.47
C ALA A 190 -11.14 -6.46 15.75
N GLY A 191 -12.11 -6.08 14.92
CA GLY A 191 -12.13 -4.78 14.24
C GLY A 191 -11.23 -4.66 13.01
N VAL A 192 -10.60 -5.74 12.53
CA VAL A 192 -9.79 -5.72 11.30
C VAL A 192 -10.66 -5.95 10.07
N ASP A 193 -10.57 -5.03 9.11
CA ASP A 193 -11.27 -5.10 7.82
C ASP A 193 -10.48 -5.91 6.77
N ASN A 194 -10.63 -7.24 6.82
CA ASN A 194 -9.98 -8.12 5.85
C ASN A 194 -10.50 -7.96 4.42
N ALA A 195 -11.72 -7.48 4.22
CA ALA A 195 -12.23 -7.19 2.87
C ALA A 195 -11.46 -6.02 2.25
N ALA A 196 -11.19 -4.97 3.03
CA ALA A 196 -10.35 -3.86 2.60
C ALA A 196 -8.90 -4.32 2.29
N HIS A 197 -8.34 -5.24 3.08
CA HIS A 197 -7.00 -5.80 2.83
C HIS A 197 -6.93 -6.54 1.49
N VAL A 198 -7.88 -7.43 1.24
CA VAL A 198 -7.96 -8.19 -0.03
C VAL A 198 -8.19 -7.25 -1.21
N GLY A 199 -9.13 -6.29 -1.07
CA GLY A 199 -9.41 -5.29 -2.10
C GLY A 199 -8.20 -4.43 -2.44
N GLY A 200 -7.50 -3.94 -1.42
CA GLY A 200 -6.28 -3.16 -1.59
C GLY A 200 -5.17 -3.96 -2.29
N LEU A 201 -4.92 -5.19 -1.86
CA LEU A 201 -3.95 -6.10 -2.48
C LEU A 201 -4.23 -6.31 -3.97
N LEU A 202 -5.46 -6.66 -4.32
CA LEU A 202 -5.86 -6.90 -5.72
C LEU A 202 -5.74 -5.62 -6.56
N CYS A 203 -6.17 -4.48 -6.04
CA CYS A 203 -6.02 -3.21 -6.72
C CYS A 203 -4.53 -2.85 -6.95
N GLY A 204 -3.67 -3.04 -5.95
CA GLY A 204 -2.24 -2.81 -6.09
C GLY A 204 -1.58 -3.68 -7.15
N ILE A 205 -1.95 -4.97 -7.21
CA ILE A 205 -1.53 -5.90 -8.26
C ILE A 205 -1.94 -5.38 -9.64
N MET A 206 -3.22 -5.04 -9.82
CA MET A 206 -3.74 -4.59 -11.12
C MET A 206 -3.10 -3.28 -11.57
N ILE A 207 -3.04 -2.29 -10.70
CA ILE A 207 -2.49 -0.97 -11.01
C ILE A 207 -1.01 -1.08 -11.38
N MET A 208 -0.22 -1.82 -10.57
CA MET A 208 1.20 -1.98 -10.86
C MET A 208 1.45 -2.80 -12.13
N ALA A 209 0.64 -3.80 -12.43
CA ALA A 209 0.72 -4.54 -13.69
C ALA A 209 0.51 -3.61 -14.89
N VAL A 210 -0.50 -2.73 -14.84
CA VAL A 210 -0.75 -1.73 -15.89
C VAL A 210 0.42 -0.75 -16.02
N ILE A 211 0.91 -0.20 -14.91
CA ILE A 211 2.06 0.71 -14.91
C ILE A 211 3.29 0.04 -15.53
N ASN A 212 3.55 -1.22 -15.17
CA ASN A 212 4.70 -1.97 -15.71
C ASN A 212 4.58 -2.22 -17.22
N ILE A 213 3.39 -2.56 -17.72
CA ILE A 213 3.13 -2.75 -19.16
C ILE A 213 3.35 -1.44 -19.94
N VAL A 214 2.81 -0.32 -19.43
CA VAL A 214 2.95 0.99 -20.09
C VAL A 214 4.42 1.39 -20.17
N ASN A 215 5.16 1.21 -19.07
CA ASN A 215 6.59 1.57 -19.02
C ASN A 215 7.45 0.69 -19.92
N THR A 216 7.15 -0.60 -20.06
CA THR A 216 7.89 -1.53 -20.95
C THR A 216 7.52 -1.34 -22.42
N GLY A 217 6.30 -0.93 -22.73
CA GLY A 217 5.85 -0.64 -24.11
C GLY A 217 6.47 0.63 -24.70
N GLY A 218 6.84 1.61 -23.87
CA GLY A 218 7.49 2.86 -24.31
C GLY A 218 8.95 2.70 -24.78
N TYR A 219 9.62 1.61 -24.42
CA TYR A 219 11.03 1.34 -24.82
C TYR A 219 11.18 0.65 -26.18
N LYS A 220 10.08 0.31 -26.86
CA LYS A 220 10.08 -0.36 -28.18
C LYS A 220 9.83 0.58 -29.38
N ARG A 221 9.94 1.90 -29.18
CA ARG A 221 9.82 2.86 -30.29
C ARG A 221 11.09 3.66 -30.51
#